data_733fffa4da402911b8f4232cb906d85e
#
_entry.id   733fffa4da402911b8f4232cb906d85e
#
_cell.length_a   1.000
_cell.length_b   1.000
_cell.length_c   1.000
_cell.angle_alpha   90.00
_cell.angle_beta   90.00
_cell.angle_gamma   90.00
#
_symmetry.space_group_name_H-M   'P 1'
#
loop_
_entity.id
_entity.type
_entity.pdbx_description
1 polymer ?
#
loop_
_entity_poly.entity_id
_entity_poly.type
_entity_poly.pdbx_seq_one_letter_code
_entity_poly.pdbx_strand_id
1 'polypeptide(L)'
;MEKFTVYTGKSVPLMNDNIDTDQLIPKQFLKAVDKKGFGKNLMFEWRYLNDDYEENPDFVFNKPEYRDATILVTGDNFGSGSSREHAAWALEDYGFRCVIAGSFSDIHYNNELKNGMLPIVQPLEVRQKLAALPAGEEITIDLPNQVIKSSAGEFPFDIDHEWKRKLVEGLDDIGITLQSVSYTHLTLPTNSR
;
A
#
# COMPACT_ATOMS: atom_id res chain seq x y z
N MET A 1 -12.16 -7.92 -2.86
CA MET A 1 -11.14 -7.40 -1.93
C MET A 1 -11.79 -6.84 -0.68
N GLU A 2 -11.01 -6.64 0.35
CA GLU A 2 -11.51 -6.05 1.58
C GLU A 2 -11.84 -4.57 1.36
N LYS A 3 -12.96 -4.12 1.88
CA LYS A 3 -13.35 -2.72 1.74
C LYS A 3 -12.37 -1.80 2.45
N PHE A 4 -12.08 -0.67 1.82
CA PHE A 4 -11.28 0.38 2.42
C PHE A 4 -12.17 1.62 2.53
N THR A 5 -12.50 2.01 3.75
CA THR A 5 -13.32 3.20 3.98
C THR A 5 -12.55 4.16 4.90
N VAL A 6 -12.79 4.09 6.20
CA VAL A 6 -12.01 4.86 7.16
C VAL A 6 -11.09 3.88 7.89
N TYR A 7 -9.82 4.08 7.77
CA TYR A 7 -8.83 3.16 8.33
C TYR A 7 -7.93 3.90 9.31
N THR A 8 -7.78 3.36 10.50
CA THR A 8 -6.88 3.91 11.52
C THR A 8 -5.80 2.89 11.81
N GLY A 9 -4.55 3.32 11.78
CA GLY A 9 -3.43 2.44 12.05
C GLY A 9 -2.17 3.22 12.38
N LYS A 10 -1.16 2.50 12.82
CA LYS A 10 0.13 3.09 13.16
C LYS A 10 0.98 3.23 11.91
N SER A 11 1.80 4.26 11.87
CA SER A 11 2.68 4.50 10.72
C SER A 11 4.13 4.17 11.06
N VAL A 12 4.89 3.84 10.03
CA VAL A 12 6.33 3.66 10.11
C VAL A 12 6.99 4.49 9.01
N PRO A 13 8.03 5.28 9.34
CA PRO A 13 8.74 6.05 8.33
C PRO A 13 9.88 5.24 7.73
N LEU A 14 10.01 5.29 6.42
CA LEU A 14 11.17 4.80 5.69
C LEU A 14 11.37 5.76 4.52
N MET A 15 12.04 6.86 4.77
CA MET A 15 12.04 8.04 3.90
C MET A 15 13.03 7.96 2.74
N ASN A 16 13.53 6.77 2.44
CA ASN A 16 14.41 6.57 1.30
C ASN A 16 13.66 6.80 0.00
N ASP A 17 14.33 7.45 -0.96
CA ASP A 17 13.79 7.60 -2.30
C ASP A 17 14.20 6.40 -3.15
N ASN A 18 13.45 6.17 -4.22
CA ASN A 18 13.77 5.14 -5.22
C ASN A 18 13.83 3.73 -4.65
N ILE A 19 12.93 3.43 -3.71
CA ILE A 19 12.80 2.06 -3.24
C ILE A 19 12.21 1.24 -4.39
N ASP A 20 13.01 0.37 -4.97
CA ASP A 20 12.62 -0.37 -6.16
C ASP A 20 12.05 -1.76 -5.82
N THR A 21 11.53 -2.43 -6.84
CA THR A 21 10.89 -3.72 -6.65
C THR A 21 11.86 -4.81 -6.23
N ASP A 22 13.15 -4.71 -6.58
CA ASP A 22 14.15 -5.66 -6.11
C ASP A 22 14.41 -5.50 -4.61
N GLN A 23 14.32 -4.28 -4.10
CA GLN A 23 14.44 -4.02 -2.66
C GLN A 23 13.18 -4.47 -1.92
N LEU A 24 12.01 -4.27 -2.53
CA LEU A 24 10.75 -4.69 -1.92
C LEU A 24 10.65 -6.22 -1.86
N ILE A 25 11.03 -6.90 -2.94
CA ILE A 25 11.01 -8.36 -2.99
C ILE A 25 12.13 -8.86 -3.88
N PRO A 26 13.20 -9.47 -3.31
CA PRO A 26 14.32 -9.98 -4.09
C PRO A 26 13.92 -11.09 -5.06
N LYS A 27 14.70 -11.22 -6.12
CA LYS A 27 14.41 -12.14 -7.23
C LYS A 27 14.21 -13.58 -6.81
N GLN A 28 14.94 -14.03 -5.78
CA GLN A 28 14.87 -15.43 -5.37
C GLN A 28 13.47 -15.83 -4.86
N PHE A 29 12.62 -14.86 -4.55
CA PHE A 29 11.27 -15.13 -4.06
C PHE A 29 10.19 -15.05 -5.14
N LEU A 30 10.55 -14.78 -6.39
CA LEU A 30 9.57 -14.55 -7.45
C LEU A 30 8.93 -15.80 -8.03
N LYS A 31 9.37 -16.98 -7.63
CA LYS A 31 8.78 -18.23 -8.10
C LYS A 31 7.45 -18.55 -7.41
N ALA A 32 7.14 -17.86 -6.34
CA ALA A 32 5.90 -18.09 -5.63
C ALA A 32 4.69 -17.70 -6.47
N VAL A 33 3.67 -18.54 -6.43
CA VAL A 33 2.43 -18.29 -7.16
C VAL A 33 1.29 -17.89 -6.23
N ASP A 34 1.56 -17.88 -4.92
CA ASP A 34 0.58 -17.58 -3.89
C ASP A 34 1.06 -16.37 -3.09
N LYS A 35 0.13 -15.48 -2.78
CA LYS A 35 0.42 -14.28 -1.98
C LYS A 35 0.69 -14.60 -0.52
N LYS A 36 0.20 -15.72 -0.03
CA LYS A 36 0.21 -16.04 1.37
C LYS A 36 1.61 -16.28 1.89
N GLY A 37 1.96 -15.66 3.00
CA GLY A 37 3.27 -15.81 3.62
C GLY A 37 4.38 -15.01 2.93
N PHE A 38 4.02 -14.19 1.94
CA PHE A 38 5.00 -13.43 1.18
C PHE A 38 5.59 -12.26 1.96
N GLY A 39 4.84 -11.78 2.95
CA GLY A 39 5.27 -10.63 3.76
C GLY A 39 6.55 -10.86 4.54
N LYS A 40 6.87 -12.11 4.89
CA LYS A 40 8.12 -12.39 5.57
C LYS A 40 9.34 -12.08 4.72
N ASN A 41 9.18 -12.01 3.41
CA ASN A 41 10.26 -11.75 2.47
C ASN A 41 10.32 -10.27 2.04
N LEU A 42 9.36 -9.46 2.49
CA LEU A 42 9.36 -8.03 2.18
C LEU A 42 10.66 -7.40 2.67
N MET A 43 11.32 -6.66 1.78
CA MET A 43 12.56 -5.96 2.11
C MET A 43 13.57 -6.88 2.80
N PHE A 44 13.66 -8.11 2.31
CA PHE A 44 14.44 -9.18 2.93
C PHE A 44 15.88 -8.75 3.23
N GLU A 45 16.53 -8.08 2.29
CA GLU A 45 17.93 -7.71 2.45
C GLU A 45 18.15 -6.62 3.49
N TRP A 46 17.13 -5.84 3.78
CA TRP A 46 17.21 -4.79 4.80
C TRP A 46 16.76 -5.28 6.17
N ARG A 47 15.77 -6.18 6.18
CA ARG A 47 15.19 -6.67 7.43
C ARG A 47 16.03 -7.74 8.10
N TYR A 48 16.82 -8.48 7.33
CA TYR A 48 17.54 -9.63 7.85
C TYR A 48 19.01 -9.54 7.54
N LEU A 49 19.81 -10.15 8.43
CA LEU A 49 21.28 -10.17 8.33
C LEU A 49 21.77 -11.35 7.49
N ASN A 50 20.94 -12.38 7.31
CA ASN A 50 21.31 -13.60 6.59
C ASN A 50 20.07 -14.34 6.09
N ASP A 51 20.26 -15.46 5.42
CA ASP A 51 19.19 -16.27 4.86
C ASP A 51 18.40 -17.04 5.90
N ASP A 52 18.84 -17.04 7.14
CA ASP A 52 18.13 -17.69 8.25
C ASP A 52 17.12 -16.76 8.92
N TYR A 53 16.86 -15.60 8.33
CA TYR A 53 15.91 -14.62 8.86
C TYR A 53 16.33 -14.04 10.21
N GLU A 54 17.62 -13.94 10.46
CA GLU A 54 18.11 -13.25 11.64
C GLU A 54 17.87 -11.75 11.47
N GLU A 55 17.07 -11.18 12.35
CA GLU A 55 16.62 -9.80 12.19
C GLU A 55 17.73 -8.79 12.37
N ASN A 56 17.76 -7.79 11.49
CA ASN A 56 18.65 -6.65 11.61
C ASN A 56 18.04 -5.67 12.61
N PRO A 57 18.62 -5.49 13.78
CA PRO A 57 18.02 -4.61 14.80
C PRO A 57 18.03 -3.14 14.43
N ASP A 58 18.83 -2.76 13.45
CA ASP A 58 18.94 -1.37 13.03
C ASP A 58 17.88 -0.96 12.02
N PHE A 59 17.19 -1.93 11.41
CA PHE A 59 16.15 -1.59 10.45
C PHE A 59 14.85 -1.20 11.14
N VAL A 60 14.25 -0.11 10.67
CA VAL A 60 13.11 0.52 11.37
C VAL A 60 11.93 -0.42 11.56
N PHE A 61 11.62 -1.28 10.59
CA PHE A 61 10.48 -2.20 10.69
C PHE A 61 10.66 -3.22 11.82
N ASN A 62 11.90 -3.53 12.19
CA ASN A 62 12.18 -4.52 13.23
C ASN A 62 12.19 -3.96 14.64
N LYS A 63 12.10 -2.64 14.76
CA LYS A 63 12.05 -2.00 16.07
C LYS A 63 10.71 -2.26 16.73
N PRO A 64 10.67 -2.60 18.02
CA PRO A 64 9.40 -2.97 18.67
C PRO A 64 8.30 -1.93 18.53
N GLU A 65 8.65 -0.65 18.53
CA GLU A 65 7.67 0.42 18.45
C GLU A 65 7.03 0.55 17.07
N TYR A 66 7.58 -0.11 16.04
CA TYR A 66 7.06 -0.04 14.67
C TYR A 66 6.61 -1.40 14.11
N ARG A 67 6.72 -2.48 14.87
CA ARG A 67 6.42 -3.83 14.34
C ARG A 67 5.00 -4.00 13.86
N ASP A 68 4.05 -3.34 14.48
CA ASP A 68 2.64 -3.48 14.13
C ASP A 68 2.13 -2.34 13.26
N ALA A 69 3.02 -1.58 12.64
CA ALA A 69 2.63 -0.50 11.74
C ALA A 69 1.98 -1.06 10.49
N THR A 70 0.94 -0.38 10.02
CA THR A 70 0.19 -0.78 8.84
C THR A 70 0.12 0.32 7.79
N ILE A 71 0.77 1.45 8.04
CA ILE A 71 0.84 2.57 7.11
C ILE A 71 2.32 2.93 6.93
N LEU A 72 2.78 2.91 5.69
CA LEU A 72 4.17 3.23 5.38
C LEU A 72 4.26 4.67 4.86
N VAL A 73 5.16 5.47 5.45
CA VAL A 73 5.47 6.81 4.96
C VAL A 73 6.86 6.75 4.37
N THR A 74 6.99 7.08 3.09
CA THR A 74 8.24 6.83 2.36
C THR A 74 8.61 7.97 1.41
N GLY A 75 9.66 7.77 0.63
CA GLY A 75 10.22 8.78 -0.25
C GLY A 75 9.59 8.83 -1.62
N ASP A 76 10.32 9.40 -2.57
CA ASP A 76 9.85 9.55 -3.95
C ASP A 76 10.12 8.28 -4.75
N ASN A 77 9.38 8.12 -5.84
CA ASN A 77 9.58 7.07 -6.83
C ASN A 77 9.53 5.67 -6.23
N PHE A 78 8.52 5.43 -5.41
CA PHE A 78 8.34 4.15 -4.71
C PHE A 78 7.89 3.07 -5.70
N GLY A 79 8.49 1.89 -5.61
CA GLY A 79 8.13 0.77 -6.48
C GLY A 79 8.74 0.85 -7.87
N SER A 80 9.81 1.63 -8.02
CA SER A 80 10.51 1.75 -9.31
C SER A 80 11.16 0.42 -9.70
N GLY A 81 11.71 0.39 -10.93
CA GLY A 81 12.38 -0.82 -11.43
C GLY A 81 11.42 -1.74 -12.15
N SER A 82 11.71 -3.02 -12.15
CA SER A 82 10.94 -4.02 -12.89
C SER A 82 9.51 -4.14 -12.36
N SER A 83 8.57 -4.32 -13.29
CA SER A 83 7.18 -4.47 -12.93
C SER A 83 6.94 -5.83 -12.26
N ARG A 84 6.57 -5.82 -10.99
CA ARG A 84 6.32 -7.04 -10.23
C ARG A 84 5.15 -6.87 -9.28
N GLU A 85 4.09 -7.58 -9.55
CA GLU A 85 2.95 -7.57 -8.62
C GLU A 85 3.35 -8.21 -7.28
N HIS A 86 4.36 -9.06 -7.28
CA HIS A 86 4.89 -9.66 -6.05
C HIS A 86 5.30 -8.61 -5.00
N ALA A 87 5.74 -7.44 -5.44
CA ALA A 87 6.09 -6.37 -4.50
C ALA A 87 4.85 -5.89 -3.74
N ALA A 88 3.73 -5.74 -4.43
CA ALA A 88 2.47 -5.38 -3.77
C ALA A 88 1.97 -6.50 -2.87
N TRP A 89 2.12 -7.75 -3.29
CA TRP A 89 1.76 -8.91 -2.45
C TRP A 89 2.56 -8.91 -1.14
N ALA A 90 3.86 -8.62 -1.22
CA ALA A 90 4.71 -8.61 -0.04
C ALA A 90 4.28 -7.51 0.93
N LEU A 91 3.98 -6.33 0.42
CA LEU A 91 3.52 -5.22 1.25
C LEU A 91 2.19 -5.55 1.93
N GLU A 92 1.24 -6.07 1.17
CA GLU A 92 -0.09 -6.37 1.66
C GLU A 92 -0.05 -7.52 2.69
N ASP A 93 0.66 -8.58 2.39
CA ASP A 93 0.77 -9.73 3.31
C ASP A 93 1.55 -9.37 4.58
N TYR A 94 2.48 -8.44 4.49
CA TYR A 94 3.19 -7.95 5.68
C TYR A 94 2.23 -7.20 6.62
N GLY A 95 1.19 -6.61 6.08
CA GLY A 95 0.17 -5.91 6.86
C GLY A 95 -0.07 -4.47 6.46
N PHE A 96 0.61 -3.96 5.45
CA PHE A 96 0.40 -2.58 5.04
C PHE A 96 -0.92 -2.42 4.30
N ARG A 97 -1.71 -1.43 4.73
CA ARG A 97 -2.96 -1.07 4.10
C ARG A 97 -2.80 0.19 3.24
N CYS A 98 -1.81 1.01 3.54
CA CYS A 98 -1.62 2.28 2.89
C CYS A 98 -0.14 2.59 2.78
N VAL A 99 0.28 3.14 1.64
CA VAL A 99 1.63 3.65 1.44
C VAL A 99 1.52 5.13 1.05
N ILE A 100 2.17 6.00 1.80
CA ILE A 100 2.19 7.43 1.56
C ILE A 100 3.58 7.78 1.04
N ALA A 101 3.67 8.13 -0.22
CA ALA A 101 4.93 8.40 -0.90
C ALA A 101 4.90 9.75 -1.60
N GLY A 102 6.05 10.22 -2.06
CA GLY A 102 6.13 11.43 -2.87
C GLY A 102 5.72 11.20 -4.31
N SER A 103 5.95 9.99 -4.79
CA SER A 103 5.50 9.54 -6.10
C SER A 103 5.66 8.02 -6.15
N PHE A 104 5.03 7.40 -7.14
CA PHE A 104 5.09 5.95 -7.36
C PHE A 104 5.38 5.69 -8.83
N SER A 105 5.97 4.54 -9.14
CA SER A 105 5.93 4.06 -10.51
C SER A 105 4.48 3.70 -10.84
N ASP A 106 4.06 3.94 -12.08
CA ASP A 106 2.66 3.75 -12.47
C ASP A 106 2.19 2.32 -12.27
N ILE A 107 3.04 1.37 -12.62
CA ILE A 107 2.67 -0.04 -12.53
C ILE A 107 2.54 -0.45 -11.07
N HIS A 108 3.47 -0.04 -10.23
CA HIS A 108 3.40 -0.38 -8.81
C HIS A 108 2.18 0.25 -8.14
N TYR A 109 1.88 1.50 -8.49
CA TYR A 109 0.69 2.21 -8.00
C TYR A 109 -0.57 1.37 -8.29
N ASN A 110 -0.71 0.93 -9.53
CA ASN A 110 -1.86 0.13 -9.93
C ASN A 110 -1.87 -1.24 -9.26
N ASN A 111 -0.71 -1.85 -9.05
CA ASN A 111 -0.63 -3.14 -8.39
C ASN A 111 -1.06 -3.05 -6.92
N GLU A 112 -0.72 -1.97 -6.24
CA GLU A 112 -1.21 -1.75 -4.87
C GLU A 112 -2.73 -1.66 -4.85
N LEU A 113 -3.29 -0.86 -5.75
CA LEU A 113 -4.75 -0.71 -5.82
C LEU A 113 -5.46 -2.03 -6.11
N LYS A 114 -4.92 -2.82 -7.02
CA LYS A 114 -5.49 -4.13 -7.36
C LYS A 114 -5.51 -5.08 -6.17
N ASN A 115 -4.60 -4.90 -5.25
CA ASN A 115 -4.50 -5.75 -4.07
C ASN A 115 -5.19 -5.14 -2.84
N GLY A 116 -5.99 -4.12 -3.02
CA GLY A 116 -6.78 -3.54 -1.94
C GLY A 116 -6.03 -2.57 -1.05
N MET A 117 -4.82 -2.18 -1.44
CA MET A 117 -4.04 -1.18 -0.72
C MET A 117 -4.34 0.20 -1.27
N LEU A 118 -4.10 1.21 -0.49
CA LEU A 118 -4.30 2.60 -0.90
C LEU A 118 -2.94 3.31 -1.01
N PRO A 119 -2.48 3.59 -2.24
CA PRO A 119 -1.31 4.44 -2.42
C PRO A 119 -1.74 5.92 -2.39
N ILE A 120 -1.01 6.72 -1.63
CA ILE A 120 -1.31 8.15 -1.49
C ILE A 120 -0.05 8.95 -1.82
N VAL A 121 -0.21 9.99 -2.64
CA VAL A 121 0.87 10.91 -2.97
C VAL A 121 0.75 12.15 -2.09
N GLN A 122 1.84 12.50 -1.41
CA GLN A 122 1.89 13.69 -0.57
C GLN A 122 3.23 14.40 -0.78
N PRO A 123 3.27 15.73 -0.67
CA PRO A 123 4.54 16.46 -0.78
C PRO A 123 5.46 16.16 0.40
N LEU A 124 6.74 16.45 0.22
CA LEU A 124 7.75 16.17 1.23
C LEU A 124 7.41 16.79 2.58
N GLU A 125 6.89 18.01 2.59
CA GLU A 125 6.53 18.69 3.81
C GLU A 125 5.54 17.89 4.66
N VAL A 126 4.51 17.34 4.02
CA VAL A 126 3.51 16.52 4.71
C VAL A 126 4.12 15.21 5.18
N ARG A 127 4.91 14.56 4.32
CA ARG A 127 5.55 13.29 4.67
C ARG A 127 6.51 13.46 5.85
N GLN A 128 7.24 14.56 5.90
CA GLN A 128 8.12 14.85 7.03
C GLN A 128 7.34 15.02 8.33
N LYS A 129 6.20 15.68 8.27
CA LYS A 129 5.33 15.82 9.44
C LYS A 129 4.81 14.48 9.95
N LEU A 130 4.40 13.62 9.01
CA LEU A 130 3.92 12.29 9.37
C LEU A 130 5.07 11.41 9.89
N ALA A 131 6.24 11.50 9.28
CA ALA A 131 7.41 10.74 9.70
C ALA A 131 7.90 11.15 11.08
N ALA A 132 7.65 12.38 11.49
CA ALA A 132 8.08 12.90 12.77
C ALA A 132 7.11 12.58 13.92
N LEU A 133 5.98 11.94 13.64
CA LEU A 133 5.04 11.53 14.67
C LEU A 133 5.70 10.55 15.65
N PRO A 134 5.35 10.59 16.94
CA PRO A 134 5.87 9.61 17.88
C PRO A 134 5.57 8.19 17.45
N ALA A 135 6.51 7.30 17.68
CA ALA A 135 6.33 5.90 17.35
C ALA A 135 5.10 5.32 18.04
N GLY A 136 4.29 4.57 17.30
CA GLY A 136 3.07 3.98 17.83
C GLY A 136 1.86 4.89 17.79
N GLU A 137 2.02 6.14 17.34
CA GLU A 137 0.87 7.01 17.19
C GLU A 137 0.07 6.63 15.96
N GLU A 138 -1.25 6.66 16.10
CA GLU A 138 -2.14 6.26 15.00
C GLU A 138 -2.49 7.45 14.12
N ILE A 139 -2.68 7.17 12.84
CA ILE A 139 -3.25 8.15 11.91
C ILE A 139 -4.48 7.52 11.27
N THR A 140 -5.39 8.37 10.81
CA THR A 140 -6.63 7.91 10.20
C THR A 140 -6.65 8.31 8.73
N ILE A 141 -6.90 7.33 7.87
CA ILE A 141 -7.06 7.54 6.44
C ILE A 141 -8.54 7.47 6.13
N ASP A 142 -9.13 8.62 5.79
CA ASP A 142 -10.55 8.72 5.47
C ASP A 142 -10.66 8.77 3.95
N LEU A 143 -10.89 7.62 3.33
CA LEU A 143 -10.99 7.55 1.87
C LEU A 143 -12.22 8.25 1.32
N PRO A 144 -13.42 8.08 1.89
CA PRO A 144 -14.57 8.80 1.37
C PRO A 144 -14.39 10.31 1.29
N ASN A 145 -13.78 10.91 2.30
CA ASN A 145 -13.54 12.35 2.33
C ASN A 145 -12.15 12.74 1.80
N GLN A 146 -11.34 11.75 1.45
CA GLN A 146 -10.00 11.93 0.88
C GLN A 146 -9.12 12.83 1.76
N VAL A 147 -8.99 12.46 3.02
CA VAL A 147 -8.17 13.22 3.97
C VAL A 147 -7.42 12.27 4.90
N ILE A 148 -6.15 12.63 5.19
CA ILE A 148 -5.33 11.98 6.22
C ILE A 148 -5.47 12.80 7.48
N LYS A 149 -5.87 12.19 8.58
CA LYS A 149 -6.05 12.86 9.87
C LYS A 149 -5.02 12.39 10.87
N SER A 150 -4.29 13.31 11.47
CA SER A 150 -3.25 12.99 12.45
C SER A 150 -3.10 14.13 13.45
N SER A 151 -2.30 13.90 14.48
CA SER A 151 -1.96 14.99 15.42
C SER A 151 -1.09 16.07 14.77
N ALA A 152 -0.45 15.75 13.64
CA ALA A 152 0.32 16.72 12.88
C ALA A 152 -0.56 17.61 11.97
N GLY A 153 -1.84 17.25 11.81
CA GLY A 153 -2.77 18.01 10.99
C GLY A 153 -3.62 17.11 10.12
N GLU A 154 -4.45 17.73 9.28
CA GLU A 154 -5.27 17.05 8.30
C GLU A 154 -4.78 17.40 6.90
N PHE A 155 -4.58 16.39 6.07
CA PHE A 155 -3.96 16.58 4.76
C PHE A 155 -4.82 15.91 3.70
N PRO A 156 -5.33 16.66 2.70
CA PRO A 156 -6.13 16.07 1.63
C PRO A 156 -5.26 15.27 0.67
N PHE A 157 -5.86 14.31 0.00
CA PHE A 157 -5.19 13.57 -1.06
C PHE A 157 -6.13 13.27 -2.20
N ASP A 158 -5.56 13.02 -3.38
CA ASP A 158 -6.31 12.69 -4.57
C ASP A 158 -6.26 11.21 -4.86
N ILE A 159 -7.32 10.71 -5.47
CA ILE A 159 -7.38 9.35 -5.96
C ILE A 159 -8.36 9.32 -7.14
N ASP A 160 -8.07 8.47 -8.13
CA ASP A 160 -8.96 8.26 -9.25
C ASP A 160 -10.34 7.81 -8.76
N HIS A 161 -11.39 8.39 -9.34
CA HIS A 161 -12.77 8.14 -8.92
C HIS A 161 -13.16 6.66 -9.00
N GLU A 162 -12.76 5.97 -10.07
CA GLU A 162 -13.09 4.55 -10.24
C GLU A 162 -12.36 3.69 -9.21
N TRP A 163 -11.09 3.98 -8.95
CA TRP A 163 -10.36 3.23 -7.91
C TRP A 163 -10.93 3.49 -6.53
N LYS A 164 -11.33 4.73 -6.25
CA LYS A 164 -11.98 5.06 -4.99
C LYS A 164 -13.25 4.22 -4.81
N ARG A 165 -14.07 4.13 -5.85
CA ARG A 165 -15.30 3.34 -5.80
C ARG A 165 -14.98 1.86 -5.55
N LYS A 166 -14.02 1.31 -6.26
CA LYS A 166 -13.61 -0.09 -6.08
C LYS A 166 -13.16 -0.39 -4.66
N LEU A 167 -12.35 0.50 -4.10
CA LEU A 167 -11.84 0.31 -2.74
C LEU A 167 -12.94 0.47 -1.70
N VAL A 168 -13.75 1.48 -1.81
CA VAL A 168 -14.84 1.73 -0.84
C VAL A 168 -15.84 0.60 -0.84
N GLU A 169 -16.17 0.06 -2.00
CA GLU A 169 -17.16 -1.01 -2.12
C GLU A 169 -16.54 -2.41 -2.01
N GLY A 170 -15.22 -2.51 -2.01
CA GLY A 170 -14.54 -3.79 -1.92
C GLY A 170 -14.63 -4.60 -3.21
N LEU A 171 -14.69 -3.94 -4.36
CA LEU A 171 -14.84 -4.60 -5.65
C LEU A 171 -13.48 -4.86 -6.28
N ASP A 172 -13.26 -6.06 -6.72
CA ASP A 172 -12.12 -6.37 -7.58
C ASP A 172 -12.62 -6.36 -9.02
N ASP A 173 -11.73 -6.65 -9.98
CA ASP A 173 -12.10 -6.62 -11.39
C ASP A 173 -13.22 -7.61 -11.72
N ILE A 174 -13.19 -8.78 -11.08
CA ILE A 174 -14.24 -9.77 -11.29
C ILE A 174 -15.56 -9.29 -10.72
N GLY A 175 -15.53 -8.73 -9.53
CA GLY A 175 -16.73 -8.18 -8.90
C GLY A 175 -17.37 -7.09 -9.73
N ILE A 176 -16.56 -6.20 -10.29
CA ILE A 176 -17.05 -5.14 -11.14
C ILE A 176 -17.65 -5.68 -12.42
N THR A 177 -17.00 -6.67 -13.04
CA THR A 177 -17.51 -7.29 -14.25
C THR A 177 -18.90 -7.92 -14.00
N LEU A 178 -19.03 -8.66 -12.91
CA LEU A 178 -20.31 -9.26 -12.56
C LEU A 178 -21.38 -8.22 -12.31
N GLN A 179 -21.02 -7.15 -11.62
CA GLN A 179 -21.93 -6.06 -11.36
C GLN A 179 -22.38 -5.39 -12.66
N SER A 180 -21.46 -5.16 -13.57
CA SER A 180 -21.77 -4.56 -14.86
C SER A 180 -22.71 -5.45 -15.68
N VAL A 181 -22.45 -6.74 -15.70
CA VAL A 181 -23.31 -7.69 -16.39
C VAL A 181 -24.72 -7.69 -15.80
N SER A 182 -24.83 -7.73 -14.49
CA SER A 182 -26.12 -7.69 -13.82
C SER A 182 -26.88 -6.42 -14.14
N TYR A 183 -26.20 -5.31 -14.12
CA TYR A 183 -26.81 -4.03 -14.39
C TYR A 183 -27.29 -3.94 -15.86
N THR A 184 -26.47 -4.35 -16.78
CA THR A 184 -26.83 -4.38 -18.20
C THR A 184 -28.04 -5.27 -18.42
N HIS A 185 -28.11 -6.37 -17.74
CA HIS A 185 -29.22 -7.30 -17.84
C HIS A 185 -30.53 -6.65 -17.39
N LEU A 186 -30.46 -5.89 -16.31
CA LEU A 186 -31.64 -5.21 -15.80
C LEU A 186 -32.06 -4.06 -16.66
N THR A 187 -31.15 -3.35 -17.25
CA THR A 187 -31.51 -2.21 -18.03
C THR A 187 -31.74 -2.55 -19.47
N LEU A 188 -31.48 -3.69 -19.95
CA LEU A 188 -31.72 -4.01 -21.19
C LEU A 188 -30.71 -3.94 -21.94
N PRO A 189 -30.68 -4.58 -22.69
CA PRO A 189 -29.69 -4.84 -23.52
C PRO A 189 -29.15 -3.77 -24.25
N THR A 190 -29.37 -2.77 -24.09
CA THR A 190 -28.88 -1.91 -24.94
C THR A 190 -27.70 -1.46 -24.46
N ASN A 191 -27.14 -1.38 -24.06
CA ASN A 191 -26.13 -0.84 -23.84
C ASN A 191 -25.13 -1.36 -23.57
N SER A 192 -24.79 -1.15 -23.71
CA SER A 192 -24.00 -1.46 -23.68
C SER A 192 -23.00 -1.24 -23.11
N ARG A 193 -22.67 -1.18 -22.90
CA ARG A 193 -21.74 -0.98 -22.37
C ARG A 193 -20.84 -1.02 -22.76
#